data_70d06538b59a1cf0450535f0d180f1dd
#
_entry.id   70d06538b59a1cf0450535f0d180f1dd
#
_cell.length_a   1.000
_cell.length_b   1.000
_cell.length_c   1.000
_cell.angle_alpha   90.00
_cell.angle_beta   90.00
_cell.angle_gamma   90.00
#
_symmetry.space_group_name_H-M   'P 1'
#
loop_
_entity.id
_entity.type
_entity.pdbx_description
1 polymer ?
#
loop_
_entity_poly.entity_id
_entity_poly.type
_entity_poly.pdbx_seq_one_letter_code
_entity_poly.pdbx_strand_id
1 'polypeptide(L)'
;MQFSYATAGSCATRIDIEIDGGVIVAARFVSGCAGNTRAVAALVQGMPVVEAVRRLKGIACQGDTSCPDQLARALEAAALQEGAP
;
A
#
# COMPACT_ATOMS: atom_id res chain seq x y z
N MET A 1 13.02 -5.01 3.63
CA MET A 1 12.68 -3.80 4.40
C MET A 1 11.25 -3.89 4.88
N GLN A 2 11.04 -3.63 6.15
CA GLN A 2 9.72 -3.60 6.75
C GLN A 2 9.46 -2.20 7.29
N PHE A 3 8.24 -1.70 7.10
CA PHE A 3 7.86 -0.39 7.63
C PHE A 3 6.34 -0.30 7.80
N SER A 4 5.91 0.69 8.57
CA SER A 4 4.50 0.98 8.77
C SER A 4 4.20 2.38 8.25
N TYR A 5 3.03 2.55 7.66
CA TYR A 5 2.58 3.82 7.09
C TYR A 5 1.26 4.21 7.73
N ALA A 6 1.21 5.39 8.32
CA ALA A 6 -0.02 5.94 8.88
C ALA A 6 -0.88 6.47 7.73
N THR A 7 -2.09 5.94 7.61
CA THR A 7 -3.00 6.33 6.53
C THR A 7 -3.80 7.57 6.90
N ALA A 8 -4.32 8.24 5.88
CA ALA A 8 -5.19 9.39 6.06
C ALA A 8 -6.32 9.33 5.04
N GLY A 9 -7.55 9.53 5.51
CA GLY A 9 -8.71 9.61 4.62
C GLY A 9 -9.24 8.27 4.14
N SER A 10 -8.78 7.15 4.69
CA SER A 10 -9.28 5.82 4.34
C SER A 10 -9.79 5.11 5.59
N CYS A 11 -10.43 3.95 5.39
CA CYS A 11 -10.96 3.17 6.51
C CYS A 11 -9.87 2.57 7.38
N ALA A 12 -8.74 2.18 6.78
CA ALA A 12 -7.62 1.64 7.54
C ALA A 12 -6.90 2.75 8.30
N THR A 13 -6.27 2.41 9.42
CA THR A 13 -5.51 3.37 10.22
C THR A 13 -4.01 3.28 9.95
N ARG A 14 -3.54 2.12 9.52
CA ARG A 14 -2.11 1.88 9.29
C ARG A 14 -1.95 0.76 8.29
N ILE A 15 -0.86 0.78 7.55
CA ILE A 15 -0.49 -0.31 6.67
C ILE A 15 0.92 -0.76 7.05
N ASP A 16 1.07 -2.06 7.32
CA ASP A 16 2.38 -2.66 7.57
C ASP A 16 2.83 -3.33 6.27
N ILE A 17 4.03 -3.00 5.81
CA ILE A 17 4.51 -3.41 4.48
C ILE A 17 5.90 -4.01 4.60
N GLU A 18 6.12 -5.07 3.85
CA GLU A 18 7.45 -5.66 3.68
C GLU A 18 7.81 -5.71 2.20
N ILE A 19 8.99 -5.19 1.86
CA ILE A 19 9.49 -5.13 0.48
C ILE A 19 10.88 -5.76 0.46
N ASP A 20 11.16 -6.53 -0.58
CA ASP A 20 12.47 -7.12 -0.80
C ASP A 20 12.78 -7.09 -2.30
N GLY A 21 13.92 -6.49 -2.65
CA GLY A 21 14.35 -6.44 -4.04
C GLY A 21 13.36 -5.75 -4.98
N GLY A 22 12.63 -4.73 -4.49
CA GLY A 22 11.67 -4.02 -5.30
C GLY A 22 10.34 -4.74 -5.47
N VAL A 23 10.13 -5.84 -4.74
CA VAL A 23 8.92 -6.65 -4.81
C VAL A 23 8.24 -6.64 -3.45
N ILE A 24 6.91 -6.55 -3.45
CA ILE A 24 6.14 -6.58 -2.22
C ILE A 24 6.08 -8.01 -1.71
N VAL A 25 6.67 -8.26 -0.53
CA VAL A 25 6.60 -9.56 0.13
C VAL A 25 5.26 -9.72 0.82
N ALA A 26 4.82 -8.68 1.52
CA ALA A 26 3.55 -8.70 2.24
C ALA A 26 3.06 -7.28 2.47
N ALA A 27 1.74 -7.14 2.54
CA ALA A 27 1.10 -5.90 2.96
C ALA A 27 -0.05 -6.26 3.89
N ARG A 28 -0.22 -5.51 4.97
CA ARG A 28 -1.27 -5.76 5.93
C ARG A 28 -1.91 -4.45 6.36
N PHE A 29 -3.21 -4.34 6.17
CA PHE A 29 -3.97 -3.19 6.63
C PHE A 29 -4.44 -3.42 8.06
N VAL A 30 -4.31 -2.41 8.89
CA VAL A 30 -4.82 -2.42 10.25
C VAL A 30 -6.12 -1.65 10.24
N SER A 31 -7.20 -2.28 10.68
CA SER A 31 -8.57 -1.76 10.57
C SER A 31 -9.01 -1.63 9.11
N GLY A 32 -10.18 -1.07 8.87
CA GLY A 32 -10.70 -0.84 7.54
C GLY A 32 -11.67 -1.93 7.09
N CYS A 33 -12.05 -1.90 5.83
CA CYS A 33 -13.00 -2.84 5.26
C CYS A 33 -12.34 -4.19 5.04
N ALA A 34 -12.65 -5.16 5.90
CA ALA A 34 -11.93 -6.43 5.94
C ALA A 34 -11.83 -7.13 4.57
N GLY A 35 -12.92 -7.18 3.83
CA GLY A 35 -12.92 -7.84 2.52
C GLY A 35 -12.05 -7.11 1.51
N ASN A 36 -12.20 -5.80 1.43
CA ASN A 36 -11.46 -4.99 0.46
C ASN A 36 -9.97 -4.96 0.77
N THR A 37 -9.60 -4.75 2.04
CA THR A 37 -8.18 -4.69 2.42
C THR A 37 -7.50 -6.04 2.27
N ARG A 38 -8.21 -7.13 2.57
CA ARG A 38 -7.66 -8.48 2.35
C ARG A 38 -7.42 -8.77 0.88
N ALA A 39 -8.36 -8.37 0.04
CA ALA A 39 -8.22 -8.58 -1.40
C ALA A 39 -7.02 -7.82 -1.95
N VAL A 40 -6.85 -6.56 -1.57
CA VAL A 40 -5.72 -5.76 -2.01
C VAL A 40 -4.41 -6.36 -1.52
N ALA A 41 -4.34 -6.73 -0.24
CA ALA A 41 -3.14 -7.32 0.33
C ALA A 41 -2.73 -8.61 -0.38
N ALA A 42 -3.72 -9.45 -0.72
CA ALA A 42 -3.46 -10.69 -1.43
C ALA A 42 -2.98 -10.44 -2.86
N LEU A 43 -3.60 -9.48 -3.54
CA LEU A 43 -3.26 -9.18 -4.94
C LEU A 43 -1.87 -8.59 -5.11
N VAL A 44 -1.42 -7.76 -4.16
CA VAL A 44 -0.11 -7.11 -4.29
C VAL A 44 1.04 -8.00 -3.84
N GLN A 45 0.78 -9.10 -3.16
CA GLN A 45 1.83 -9.99 -2.71
C GLN A 45 2.57 -10.57 -3.91
N GLY A 46 3.89 -10.39 -3.92
CA GLY A 46 4.71 -10.83 -5.06
C GLY A 46 4.74 -9.84 -6.22
N MET A 47 4.04 -8.72 -6.11
CA MET A 47 3.97 -7.73 -7.19
C MET A 47 5.14 -6.75 -7.08
N PRO A 48 5.75 -6.33 -8.20
CA PRO A 48 6.73 -5.25 -8.16
C PRO A 48 6.10 -3.97 -7.61
N VAL A 49 6.86 -3.25 -6.78
CA VAL A 49 6.39 -2.01 -6.16
C VAL A 49 5.90 -1.01 -7.23
N VAL A 50 6.66 -0.85 -8.30
CA VAL A 50 6.30 0.08 -9.39
C VAL A 50 4.93 -0.26 -9.98
N GLU A 51 4.68 -1.55 -10.19
CA GLU A 51 3.42 -2.01 -10.75
C GLU A 51 2.25 -1.75 -9.80
N ALA A 52 2.45 -2.01 -8.51
CA ALA A 52 1.42 -1.78 -7.51
C ALA A 52 1.06 -0.29 -7.43
N VAL A 53 2.06 0.58 -7.42
CA VAL A 53 1.83 2.03 -7.40
C VAL A 53 1.03 2.45 -8.64
N ARG A 54 1.42 1.98 -9.81
CA ARG A 54 0.75 2.34 -11.05
C ARG A 54 -0.72 1.93 -11.06
N ARG A 55 -1.02 0.77 -10.52
CA ARG A 55 -2.38 0.22 -10.53
C ARG A 55 -3.29 0.80 -9.45
N LEU A 56 -2.73 1.14 -8.31
CA LEU A 56 -3.54 1.50 -7.14
C LEU A 56 -3.64 3.00 -6.89
N LYS A 57 -2.67 3.77 -7.34
CA LYS A 57 -2.66 5.21 -7.09
C LYS A 57 -3.84 5.89 -7.78
N GLY A 58 -4.53 6.74 -7.03
CA GLY A 58 -5.65 7.49 -7.57
C GLY A 58 -6.99 6.81 -7.45
N ILE A 59 -7.05 5.58 -6.96
CA ILE A 59 -8.33 4.92 -6.72
C ILE A 59 -9.01 5.59 -5.52
N ALA A 60 -10.17 6.20 -5.77
CA ALA A 60 -10.94 6.85 -4.71
C ALA A 60 -12.08 5.94 -4.27
N CYS A 61 -12.39 5.97 -2.99
CA CYS A 61 -13.52 5.24 -2.44
C CYS A 61 -14.57 6.22 -1.94
N GLN A 62 -14.26 6.89 -0.84
CA GLN A 62 -15.11 7.96 -0.30
C GLN A 62 -14.22 9.17 -0.11
N GLY A 63 -14.45 10.21 -0.90
CA GLY A 63 -13.58 11.37 -0.92
C GLY A 63 -12.42 11.17 -1.88
N ASP A 64 -11.23 11.63 -1.52
CA ASP A 64 -10.10 11.75 -2.44
C ASP A 64 -9.18 10.53 -2.46
N THR A 65 -9.40 9.55 -1.59
CA THR A 65 -8.47 8.44 -1.43
C THR A 65 -9.21 7.16 -1.01
N SER A 66 -8.47 6.08 -0.92
CA SER A 66 -8.98 4.77 -0.51
C SER A 66 -7.84 3.99 0.12
N CYS A 67 -8.13 2.82 0.68
CA CYS A 67 -7.09 1.93 1.20
C CYS A 67 -6.08 1.54 0.10
N PRO A 68 -6.50 1.16 -1.11
CA PRO A 68 -5.55 0.91 -2.19
C PRO A 68 -4.69 2.11 -2.54
N ASP A 69 -5.28 3.31 -2.63
CA ASP A 69 -4.52 4.53 -2.91
C ASP A 69 -3.52 4.83 -1.81
N GLN A 70 -3.91 4.65 -0.54
CA GLN A 70 -3.00 4.85 0.59
C GLN A 70 -1.83 3.86 0.55
N LEU A 71 -2.06 2.62 0.13
CA LEU A 71 -0.98 1.66 -0.06
C LEU A 71 0.00 2.14 -1.12
N ALA A 72 -0.51 2.65 -2.25
CA ALA A 72 0.36 3.19 -3.29
C ALA A 72 1.21 4.35 -2.77
N ARG A 73 0.62 5.24 -1.99
CA ARG A 73 1.35 6.37 -1.40
C ARG A 73 2.41 5.90 -0.42
N ALA A 74 2.11 4.86 0.36
CA ALA A 74 3.07 4.26 1.28
C ALA A 74 4.26 3.67 0.53
N LEU A 75 4.00 2.99 -0.58
CA LEU A 75 5.05 2.40 -1.41
C LEU A 75 5.94 3.48 -2.04
N GLU A 76 5.35 4.59 -2.47
CA GLU A 76 6.12 5.71 -2.98
C GLU A 76 7.03 6.31 -1.91
N ALA A 77 6.51 6.46 -0.69
CA ALA A 77 7.29 6.98 0.42
C ALA A 77 8.47 6.06 0.75
N ALA A 78 8.25 4.75 0.70
CA ALA A 78 9.31 3.77 0.94
C ALA A 78 10.40 3.84 -0.13
N ALA A 79 10.00 4.00 -1.39
CA ALA A 79 10.94 4.13 -2.48
C ALA A 79 11.84 5.35 -2.31
N LEU A 80 11.27 6.47 -1.86
CA LEU A 80 12.04 7.67 -1.59
C LEU A 80 13.03 7.46 -0.45
N GLN A 81 12.63 6.76 0.61
CA GLN A 81 13.49 6.49 1.75
C GLN A 81 14.67 5.60 1.37
N GLU A 82 14.47 4.68 0.46
CA GLU A 82 15.54 3.80 0.00
C GLU A 82 16.44 4.45 -1.03
N GLY A 83 16.13 5.68 -1.43
CA GLY A 83 16.88 6.34 -2.48
C GLY A 83 16.69 5.68 -3.83
N ALA A 84 15.60 4.97 -4.04
CA ALA A 84 15.32 4.32 -5.30
C ALA A 84 15.19 5.36 -6.42
N PRO A 85 15.72 5.07 -7.58
CA PRO A 85 15.62 6.00 -8.71
C PRO A 85 14.19 6.16 -9.20
#